data_8d74784737f4813b4775181f4956a613
#
_entry.id   8d74784737f4813b4775181f4956a613
#
_cell.length_a   1.000
_cell.length_b   1.000
_cell.length_c   1.000
_cell.angle_alpha   90.00
_cell.angle_beta   90.00
_cell.angle_gamma   90.00
#
_symmetry.space_group_name_H-M   'P 1'
#
loop_
_entity.id
_entity.type
_entity.pdbx_description
1 polymer ?
#
loop_
_entity_poly.entity_id
_entity_poly.type
_entity_poly.pdbx_seq_one_letter_code
_entity_poly.pdbx_strand_id
1 'polypeptide(L)'
;MTLKRRDVLAGLAASAMSGSLACAQSAGIPIIDTHCHLFDPRRPQGVPYSGPKGQPPQLALPEIYHGLAAPAGIVGSIVIEASPWLEDNLWILERADSDPLFVGVVGSLQPDKPDFGPYLERFAKNPLWRGIRYARVWVMDQGKAVLKPGILDGLKLLAQADLSLDMANPSIDLMRGALLVADAVPNLRVVMDHMPQFDPAPEAQGDYDRLITELAAHPNFFVKLSQVIHPDRQGVIAPDLAAYRARLDRLTAAFGEDRVMFGSNWPETVGKATIAQSVSLMRGYFADKPKGRAEKYFWRNSLAIYKWRKRAAGQPG
;
A
#
# COMPACT_ATOMS: atom_id res chain seq x y z
N MET A 1 11.74 40.21 -34.55
CA MET A 1 10.68 39.23 -34.86
C MET A 1 9.74 39.23 -33.66
N THR A 2 8.66 40.01 -33.73
CA THR A 2 7.74 40.28 -32.63
C THR A 2 6.61 39.25 -32.68
N LEU A 3 6.57 38.32 -31.73
CA LEU A 3 5.47 37.38 -31.55
C LEU A 3 4.17 38.16 -31.26
N LYS A 4 3.15 37.94 -32.06
CA LYS A 4 1.85 38.59 -31.90
C LYS A 4 1.16 38.10 -30.65
N ARG A 5 0.58 39.01 -29.83
CA ARG A 5 -0.18 38.70 -28.59
C ARG A 5 -1.24 37.57 -28.72
N ARG A 6 -1.75 37.34 -29.93
CA ARG A 6 -2.72 36.29 -30.25
C ARG A 6 -2.14 34.87 -30.12
N ASP A 7 -0.87 34.67 -30.42
CA ASP A 7 -0.24 33.34 -30.42
C ASP A 7 0.09 32.88 -29.01
N VAL A 8 0.35 33.83 -28.09
CA VAL A 8 0.58 33.56 -26.66
C VAL A 8 -0.71 33.14 -25.96
N LEU A 9 -1.84 33.76 -26.28
CA LEU A 9 -3.14 33.44 -25.72
C LEU A 9 -3.68 32.08 -26.21
N ALA A 10 -3.40 31.68 -27.45
CA ALA A 10 -3.78 30.36 -27.97
C ALA A 10 -2.97 29.24 -27.33
N GLY A 11 -1.70 29.46 -27.05
CA GLY A 11 -0.85 28.48 -26.34
C GLY A 11 -1.26 28.25 -24.88
N LEU A 12 -1.64 29.28 -24.15
CA LEU A 12 -2.12 29.21 -22.77
C LEU A 12 -3.50 28.54 -22.66
N ALA A 13 -4.40 28.80 -23.62
CA ALA A 13 -5.72 28.15 -23.65
C ALA A 13 -5.62 26.65 -23.99
N ALA A 14 -4.73 26.24 -24.88
CA ALA A 14 -4.51 24.83 -25.21
C ALA A 14 -3.89 24.04 -24.06
N SER A 15 -2.96 24.65 -23.31
CA SER A 15 -2.38 24.01 -22.10
C SER A 15 -3.38 23.88 -20.98
N ALA A 16 -4.25 24.86 -20.76
CA ALA A 16 -5.29 24.82 -19.74
C ALA A 16 -6.40 23.80 -20.11
N MET A 17 -6.78 23.66 -21.37
CA MET A 17 -7.74 22.67 -21.84
C MET A 17 -7.19 21.24 -21.75
N SER A 18 -5.91 21.02 -22.06
CA SER A 18 -5.27 19.71 -21.96
C SER A 18 -5.20 19.22 -20.51
N GLY A 19 -4.87 20.10 -19.57
CA GLY A 19 -4.84 19.78 -18.14
C GLY A 19 -6.23 19.47 -17.57
N SER A 20 -7.27 20.18 -18.02
CA SER A 20 -8.66 19.96 -17.60
C SER A 20 -9.24 18.63 -18.12
N LEU A 21 -8.95 18.27 -19.38
CA LEU A 21 -9.37 16.98 -19.97
C LEU A 21 -8.65 15.79 -19.35
N ALA A 22 -7.35 15.91 -19.06
CA ALA A 22 -6.56 14.86 -18.41
C ALA A 22 -7.01 14.59 -16.96
N CYS A 23 -7.34 15.64 -16.21
CA CYS A 23 -7.90 15.50 -14.85
C CYS A 23 -9.29 14.84 -14.88
N ALA A 24 -10.12 15.11 -15.89
CA ALA A 24 -11.42 14.50 -16.08
C ALA A 24 -11.34 12.99 -16.40
N GLN A 25 -10.30 12.52 -17.07
CA GLN A 25 -10.14 11.10 -17.42
C GLN A 25 -9.90 10.19 -16.22
N SER A 26 -9.26 10.67 -15.16
CA SER A 26 -9.04 9.88 -13.93
C SER A 26 -10.13 10.09 -12.88
N ALA A 27 -10.96 11.12 -13.00
CA ALA A 27 -11.97 11.49 -11.99
C ALA A 27 -13.08 10.43 -11.81
N GLY A 28 -13.39 9.65 -12.85
CA GLY A 28 -14.42 8.60 -12.81
C GLY A 28 -13.89 7.18 -12.51
N ILE A 29 -12.55 7.00 -12.31
CA ILE A 29 -12.00 5.68 -12.02
C ILE A 29 -12.28 5.34 -10.55
N PRO A 30 -12.96 4.20 -10.25
CA PRO A 30 -13.17 3.77 -8.87
C PRO A 30 -11.84 3.41 -8.21
N ILE A 31 -11.76 3.59 -6.90
CA ILE A 31 -10.55 3.31 -6.13
C ILE A 31 -10.82 2.20 -5.14
N ILE A 32 -9.94 1.20 -5.14
CA ILE A 32 -9.79 0.24 -4.05
C ILE A 32 -8.55 0.66 -3.24
N ASP A 33 -8.78 1.12 -2.03
CA ASP A 33 -7.72 1.45 -1.10
C ASP A 33 -7.13 0.17 -0.50
N THR A 34 -5.88 -0.15 -0.83
CA THR A 34 -5.27 -1.40 -0.37
C THR A 34 -4.59 -1.29 0.99
N HIS A 35 -4.76 -0.15 1.68
CA HIS A 35 -4.09 0.06 2.97
C HIS A 35 -4.79 1.09 3.84
N CYS A 36 -5.70 0.62 4.68
CA CYS A 36 -6.21 1.38 5.82
C CYS A 36 -6.12 0.52 7.09
N HIS A 37 -6.18 1.16 8.23
CA HIS A 37 -6.17 0.48 9.53
C HIS A 37 -7.46 0.75 10.28
N LEU A 38 -7.95 -0.25 11.03
CA LEU A 38 -9.06 -0.11 11.95
C LEU A 38 -8.59 -0.46 13.37
N PHE A 39 -8.88 0.39 14.34
CA PHE A 39 -8.66 0.13 15.77
C PHE A 39 -9.50 1.05 16.64
N ASP A 40 -9.79 0.59 17.85
CA ASP A 40 -10.53 1.34 18.87
C ASP A 40 -9.77 1.31 20.21
N PRO A 41 -9.09 2.39 20.61
CA PRO A 41 -8.37 2.44 21.88
C PRO A 41 -9.27 2.43 23.11
N ARG A 42 -10.60 2.59 22.96
CA ARG A 42 -11.57 2.54 24.05
C ARG A 42 -11.96 1.11 24.45
N ARG A 43 -11.55 0.11 23.67
CA ARG A 43 -11.78 -1.30 24.03
C ARG A 43 -11.12 -1.60 25.38
N PRO A 44 -11.72 -2.47 26.22
CA PRO A 44 -11.17 -2.77 27.54
C PRO A 44 -9.72 -3.25 27.54
N GLN A 45 -9.32 -4.04 26.51
CA GLN A 45 -7.94 -4.49 26.29
C GLN A 45 -7.02 -3.44 25.68
N GLY A 46 -7.58 -2.27 25.27
CA GLY A 46 -6.83 -1.25 24.56
C GLY A 46 -6.41 -1.67 23.16
N VAL A 47 -5.38 -1.02 22.65
CA VAL A 47 -4.70 -1.32 21.39
C VAL A 47 -3.19 -1.19 21.60
N PRO A 48 -2.36 -2.05 20.99
CA PRO A 48 -0.90 -1.91 21.10
C PRO A 48 -0.35 -0.75 20.25
N TYR A 49 -1.15 -0.24 19.34
CA TYR A 49 -0.84 0.93 18.54
C TYR A 49 -1.06 2.20 19.36
N SER A 50 0.02 2.94 19.61
CA SER A 50 -0.01 4.11 20.50
C SER A 50 -0.20 5.44 19.76
N GLY A 51 -0.35 5.43 18.43
CA GLY A 51 -0.35 6.66 17.64
C GLY A 51 1.02 7.36 17.61
N PRO A 52 1.08 8.56 17.05
CA PRO A 52 2.28 9.37 17.09
C PRO A 52 2.69 9.67 18.55
N LYS A 53 4.00 9.63 18.84
CA LYS A 53 4.52 9.88 20.20
C LYS A 53 3.92 11.18 20.79
N GLY A 54 3.36 11.08 21.98
CA GLY A 54 2.80 12.22 22.72
C GLY A 54 1.38 12.64 22.32
N GLN A 55 0.72 11.91 21.42
CA GLN A 55 -0.69 12.09 21.10
C GLN A 55 -1.51 10.90 21.60
N PRO A 56 -2.75 11.13 22.08
CA PRO A 56 -3.64 10.03 22.43
C PRO A 56 -3.92 9.19 21.18
N PRO A 57 -4.13 7.88 21.32
CA PRO A 57 -4.52 7.01 20.21
C PRO A 57 -5.79 7.56 19.54
N GLN A 58 -5.74 7.71 18.22
CA GLN A 58 -6.90 8.15 17.45
C GLN A 58 -7.90 7.00 17.31
N LEU A 59 -9.18 7.33 17.15
CA LEU A 59 -10.20 6.38 16.74
C LEU A 59 -10.04 6.10 15.24
N ALA A 60 -9.93 4.84 14.87
CA ALA A 60 -9.90 4.40 13.49
C ALA A 60 -11.03 3.39 13.26
N LEU A 61 -12.23 3.90 13.07
CA LEU A 61 -13.46 3.14 12.95
C LEU A 61 -14.03 3.20 11.53
N PRO A 62 -14.80 2.18 11.10
CA PRO A 62 -15.42 2.12 9.77
C PRO A 62 -16.16 3.40 9.38
N GLU A 63 -17.00 3.93 10.25
CA GLU A 63 -17.80 5.11 9.98
C GLU A 63 -16.96 6.39 9.78
N ILE A 64 -15.84 6.52 10.50
CA ILE A 64 -14.91 7.64 10.33
C ILE A 64 -14.21 7.52 8.98
N TYR A 65 -13.70 6.32 8.68
CA TYR A 65 -13.03 6.05 7.41
C TYR A 65 -13.97 6.28 6.23
N HIS A 66 -15.21 5.77 6.30
CA HIS A 66 -16.23 5.92 5.26
C HIS A 66 -16.51 7.39 4.92
N GLY A 67 -16.64 8.24 5.95
CA GLY A 67 -16.85 9.69 5.79
C GLY A 67 -15.71 10.39 5.05
N LEU A 68 -14.47 9.85 5.11
CA LEU A 68 -13.30 10.40 4.43
C LEU A 68 -13.05 9.76 3.05
N ALA A 69 -13.33 8.46 2.92
CA ALA A 69 -13.02 7.65 1.76
C ALA A 69 -14.01 7.86 0.61
N ALA A 70 -15.32 7.87 0.91
CA ALA A 70 -16.37 7.99 -0.10
C ALA A 70 -16.29 9.30 -0.92
N PRO A 71 -16.09 10.49 -0.31
CA PRO A 71 -15.90 11.74 -1.07
C PRO A 71 -14.66 11.74 -1.96
N ALA A 72 -13.63 10.93 -1.62
CA ALA A 72 -12.42 10.78 -2.41
C ALA A 72 -12.57 9.79 -3.60
N GLY A 73 -13.72 9.11 -3.71
CA GLY A 73 -13.99 8.13 -4.76
C GLY A 73 -13.48 6.72 -4.44
N ILE A 74 -13.18 6.42 -3.17
CA ILE A 74 -12.86 5.08 -2.70
C ILE A 74 -14.18 4.32 -2.53
N VAL A 75 -14.30 3.22 -3.26
CA VAL A 75 -15.49 2.37 -3.29
C VAL A 75 -15.27 1.00 -2.64
N GLY A 76 -14.05 0.71 -2.25
CA GLY A 76 -13.68 -0.49 -1.51
C GLY A 76 -12.34 -0.33 -0.83
N SER A 77 -12.10 -1.10 0.26
CA SER A 77 -10.83 -1.04 0.99
C SER A 77 -10.41 -2.39 1.52
N ILE A 78 -9.09 -2.59 1.65
CA ILE A 78 -8.46 -3.70 2.35
C ILE A 78 -7.90 -3.17 3.66
N VAL A 79 -8.39 -3.76 4.76
CA VAL A 79 -7.92 -3.44 6.10
C VAL A 79 -6.62 -4.19 6.36
N ILE A 80 -5.60 -3.45 6.73
CA ILE A 80 -4.32 -4.01 7.17
C ILE A 80 -4.30 -4.01 8.71
N GLU A 81 -3.76 -5.06 9.30
CA GLU A 81 -3.62 -5.16 10.75
C GLU A 81 -2.87 -3.93 11.33
N ALA A 82 -3.25 -3.53 12.54
CA ALA A 82 -2.58 -2.51 13.35
C ALA A 82 -2.10 -3.07 14.70
N SER A 83 -2.16 -4.40 14.88
CA SER A 83 -1.90 -5.06 16.15
C SER A 83 -1.22 -6.42 15.94
N PRO A 84 -0.19 -6.77 16.74
CA PRO A 84 0.41 -8.09 16.72
C PRO A 84 -0.44 -9.13 17.48
N TRP A 85 -1.55 -8.74 18.12
CA TRP A 85 -2.41 -9.64 18.89
C TRP A 85 -3.29 -10.49 17.97
N LEU A 86 -3.31 -11.78 18.23
CA LEU A 86 -4.08 -12.73 17.43
C LEU A 86 -5.59 -12.45 17.47
N GLU A 87 -6.09 -12.05 18.62
CA GLU A 87 -7.50 -11.73 18.86
C GLU A 87 -7.98 -10.53 18.03
N ASP A 88 -7.10 -9.59 17.75
CA ASP A 88 -7.44 -8.41 16.97
C ASP A 88 -7.76 -8.75 15.50
N ASN A 89 -7.27 -9.88 14.98
CA ASN A 89 -7.71 -10.38 13.68
C ASN A 89 -9.22 -10.67 13.66
N LEU A 90 -9.76 -11.22 14.73
CA LEU A 90 -11.21 -11.50 14.82
C LEU A 90 -12.01 -10.19 14.86
N TRP A 91 -11.55 -9.23 15.65
CA TRP A 91 -12.19 -7.91 15.73
C TRP A 91 -12.19 -7.19 14.37
N ILE A 92 -11.05 -7.17 13.66
CA ILE A 92 -10.96 -6.54 12.32
C ILE A 92 -11.89 -7.27 11.33
N LEU A 93 -11.91 -8.60 11.35
CA LEU A 93 -12.79 -9.38 10.47
C LEU A 93 -14.26 -9.09 10.75
N GLU A 94 -14.67 -9.00 12.02
CA GLU A 94 -16.03 -8.64 12.40
C GLU A 94 -16.41 -7.25 11.90
N ARG A 95 -15.52 -6.26 12.05
CA ARG A 95 -15.75 -4.90 11.52
C ARG A 95 -15.83 -4.87 10.00
N ALA A 96 -14.94 -5.58 9.33
CA ALA A 96 -14.94 -5.67 7.87
C ALA A 96 -16.14 -6.44 7.32
N ASP A 97 -16.61 -7.47 8.01
CA ASP A 97 -17.78 -8.24 7.58
C ASP A 97 -19.09 -7.42 7.66
N SER A 98 -19.21 -6.58 8.66
CA SER A 98 -20.38 -5.72 8.88
C SER A 98 -20.50 -4.55 7.89
N ASP A 99 -19.45 -4.22 7.12
CA ASP A 99 -19.46 -3.10 6.17
C ASP A 99 -18.96 -3.57 4.79
N PRO A 100 -19.81 -3.53 3.73
CA PRO A 100 -19.44 -3.95 2.38
C PRO A 100 -18.37 -3.08 1.71
N LEU A 101 -17.99 -1.94 2.27
CA LEU A 101 -16.84 -1.15 1.83
C LEU A 101 -15.54 -1.95 1.96
N PHE A 102 -15.40 -2.79 2.99
CA PHE A 102 -14.19 -3.58 3.19
C PHE A 102 -14.25 -4.89 2.40
N VAL A 103 -13.38 -5.01 1.41
CA VAL A 103 -13.34 -6.16 0.48
C VAL A 103 -12.26 -7.18 0.86
N GLY A 104 -11.46 -6.90 1.87
CA GLY A 104 -10.44 -7.81 2.35
C GLY A 104 -9.77 -7.36 3.64
N VAL A 105 -9.09 -8.32 4.27
CA VAL A 105 -8.29 -8.13 5.49
C VAL A 105 -6.94 -8.80 5.30
N VAL A 106 -5.88 -8.09 5.60
CA VAL A 106 -4.51 -8.60 5.78
C VAL A 106 -4.21 -8.54 7.27
N GLY A 107 -4.18 -9.69 7.92
CA GLY A 107 -4.10 -9.79 9.38
C GLY A 107 -2.68 -10.02 9.90
N SER A 108 -2.57 -10.28 11.20
CA SER A 108 -1.31 -10.55 11.89
C SER A 108 -1.19 -12.04 12.22
N LEU A 109 -0.29 -12.74 11.56
CA LEU A 109 0.16 -14.09 11.94
C LEU A 109 1.68 -14.16 11.82
N GLN A 110 2.30 -15.06 12.58
CA GLN A 110 3.76 -15.20 12.62
C GLN A 110 4.18 -16.52 11.96
N PRO A 111 4.73 -16.49 10.72
CA PRO A 111 5.06 -17.70 9.96
C PRO A 111 6.14 -18.59 10.58
N ASP A 112 6.90 -18.06 11.53
CA ASP A 112 7.95 -18.77 12.24
C ASP A 112 7.47 -19.49 13.51
N LYS A 113 6.16 -19.46 13.80
CA LYS A 113 5.60 -20.10 15.00
C LYS A 113 5.01 -21.47 14.70
N PRO A 114 5.09 -22.42 15.65
CA PRO A 114 4.56 -23.79 15.45
C PRO A 114 3.04 -23.84 15.22
N ASP A 115 2.30 -22.87 15.73
CA ASP A 115 0.84 -22.76 15.62
C ASP A 115 0.38 -21.97 14.38
N PHE A 116 1.32 -21.51 13.54
CA PHE A 116 1.01 -20.75 12.33
C PHE A 116 0.06 -21.50 11.38
N GLY A 117 0.37 -22.76 11.06
CA GLY A 117 -0.43 -23.57 10.14
C GLY A 117 -1.89 -23.70 10.58
N PRO A 118 -2.18 -24.15 11.81
CA PRO A 118 -3.54 -24.20 12.37
C PRO A 118 -4.29 -22.85 12.33
N TYR A 119 -3.64 -21.75 12.68
CA TYR A 119 -4.26 -20.43 12.59
C TYR A 119 -4.48 -19.98 11.16
N LEU A 120 -3.52 -20.21 10.27
CA LEU A 120 -3.68 -19.90 8.85
C LEU A 120 -4.90 -20.62 8.26
N GLU A 121 -5.03 -21.93 8.50
CA GLU A 121 -6.18 -22.71 8.05
C GLU A 121 -7.51 -22.17 8.59
N ARG A 122 -7.52 -21.79 9.87
CA ARG A 122 -8.72 -21.21 10.50
C ARG A 122 -9.13 -19.89 9.86
N PHE A 123 -8.18 -18.94 9.72
CA PHE A 123 -8.48 -17.63 9.17
C PHE A 123 -8.75 -17.66 7.67
N ALA A 124 -8.08 -18.51 6.91
CA ALA A 124 -8.28 -18.66 5.47
C ALA A 124 -9.70 -19.13 5.08
N LYS A 125 -10.46 -19.72 6.02
CA LYS A 125 -11.89 -20.03 5.83
C LYS A 125 -12.77 -18.79 5.70
N ASN A 126 -12.32 -17.65 6.23
CA ASN A 126 -13.05 -16.40 6.09
C ASN A 126 -12.77 -15.79 4.70
N PRO A 127 -13.82 -15.52 3.88
CA PRO A 127 -13.65 -14.99 2.53
C PRO A 127 -13.05 -13.58 2.47
N LEU A 128 -12.95 -12.86 3.59
CA LEU A 128 -12.28 -11.57 3.67
C LEU A 128 -10.78 -11.69 3.96
N TRP A 129 -10.29 -12.83 4.44
CA TRP A 129 -8.87 -13.00 4.74
C TRP A 129 -8.05 -13.11 3.45
N ARG A 130 -7.15 -12.14 3.20
CA ARG A 130 -6.42 -12.02 1.93
C ARG A 130 -4.91 -12.17 2.06
N GLY A 131 -4.38 -12.14 3.29
CA GLY A 131 -2.96 -12.24 3.54
C GLY A 131 -2.60 -11.98 4.98
N ILE A 132 -1.31 -11.90 5.22
CA ILE A 132 -0.76 -11.50 6.52
C ILE A 132 0.25 -10.36 6.33
N ARG A 133 0.42 -9.54 7.38
CA ARG A 133 1.52 -8.57 7.44
C ARG A 133 2.59 -9.08 8.42
N TYR A 134 3.81 -9.31 7.92
CA TYR A 134 4.93 -9.76 8.73
C TYR A 134 6.27 -9.34 8.12
N ALA A 135 7.07 -8.58 8.87
CA ALA A 135 8.35 -8.04 8.39
C ALA A 135 9.59 -8.71 9.00
N ARG A 136 9.44 -9.51 10.06
CA ARG A 136 10.56 -10.13 10.79
C ARG A 136 10.97 -11.47 10.16
N VAL A 137 11.23 -11.44 8.85
CA VAL A 137 11.48 -12.66 8.05
C VAL A 137 12.95 -13.11 8.05
N TRP A 138 13.88 -12.27 8.53
CA TRP A 138 15.31 -12.51 8.45
C TRP A 138 16.02 -12.25 9.78
N VAL A 139 17.23 -12.79 9.92
CA VAL A 139 18.19 -12.56 11.01
C VAL A 139 19.59 -12.40 10.42
N MET A 140 20.49 -11.82 11.20
CA MET A 140 21.91 -11.80 10.86
C MET A 140 22.56 -13.10 11.37
N ASP A 141 23.22 -13.83 10.47
CA ASP A 141 24.05 -15.00 10.78
C ASP A 141 25.44 -14.79 10.17
N GLN A 142 26.47 -14.84 10.99
CA GLN A 142 27.88 -14.61 10.60
C GLN A 142 28.07 -13.38 9.67
N GLY A 143 27.36 -12.29 9.97
CA GLY A 143 27.43 -11.03 9.21
C GLY A 143 26.63 -11.02 7.89
N LYS A 144 25.83 -12.05 7.61
CA LYS A 144 24.95 -12.14 6.43
C LYS A 144 23.49 -12.18 6.87
N ALA A 145 22.63 -11.52 6.11
CA ALA A 145 21.19 -11.67 6.26
C ALA A 145 20.77 -13.04 5.72
N VAL A 146 20.08 -13.82 6.55
CA VAL A 146 19.51 -15.14 6.20
C VAL A 146 18.06 -15.19 6.64
N LEU A 147 17.26 -16.07 6.00
CA LEU A 147 15.89 -16.29 6.47
C LEU A 147 15.90 -16.78 7.92
N LYS A 148 14.97 -16.26 8.69
CA LYS A 148 14.78 -16.65 10.09
C LYS A 148 14.53 -18.16 10.18
N PRO A 149 15.17 -18.89 11.13
CA PRO A 149 14.90 -20.31 11.31
C PRO A 149 13.41 -20.62 11.47
N GLY A 150 12.93 -21.66 10.79
CA GLY A 150 11.53 -22.12 10.84
C GLY A 150 10.53 -21.30 10.01
N ILE A 151 10.93 -20.16 9.43
CA ILE A 151 9.98 -19.32 8.70
C ILE A 151 9.61 -19.86 7.32
N LEU A 152 10.52 -20.61 6.68
CA LEU A 152 10.35 -21.03 5.28
C LEU A 152 9.10 -21.89 5.08
N ASP A 153 8.82 -22.79 6.00
CA ASP A 153 7.64 -23.67 5.91
C ASP A 153 6.33 -22.87 6.05
N GLY A 154 6.31 -21.89 6.96
CA GLY A 154 5.17 -20.98 7.09
C GLY A 154 4.94 -20.13 5.84
N LEU A 155 6.01 -19.63 5.20
CA LEU A 155 5.89 -18.88 3.95
C LEU A 155 5.40 -19.77 2.79
N LYS A 156 5.82 -21.04 2.72
CA LYS A 156 5.29 -22.01 1.76
C LYS A 156 3.82 -22.30 1.98
N LEU A 157 3.39 -22.47 3.24
CA LEU A 157 1.97 -22.64 3.58
C LEU A 157 1.14 -21.43 3.17
N LEU A 158 1.65 -20.22 3.37
CA LEU A 158 0.99 -18.98 2.95
C LEU A 158 0.81 -18.93 1.43
N ALA A 159 1.86 -19.31 0.67
CA ALA A 159 1.81 -19.39 -0.79
C ALA A 159 0.82 -20.46 -1.28
N GLN A 160 0.78 -21.64 -0.64
CA GLN A 160 -0.17 -22.73 -0.93
C GLN A 160 -1.61 -22.32 -0.67
N ALA A 161 -1.84 -21.50 0.37
CA ALA A 161 -3.15 -20.94 0.68
C ALA A 161 -3.58 -19.81 -0.28
N ASP A 162 -2.73 -19.46 -1.24
CA ASP A 162 -2.97 -18.38 -2.21
C ASP A 162 -3.22 -17.01 -1.54
N LEU A 163 -2.48 -16.72 -0.48
CA LEU A 163 -2.54 -15.49 0.31
C LEU A 163 -1.29 -14.64 0.11
N SER A 164 -1.36 -13.33 0.42
CA SER A 164 -0.23 -12.42 0.31
C SER A 164 0.58 -12.32 1.60
N LEU A 165 1.86 -11.93 1.46
CA LEU A 165 2.71 -11.43 2.54
C LEU A 165 2.93 -9.93 2.33
N ASP A 166 2.37 -9.11 3.20
CA ASP A 166 2.62 -7.66 3.21
C ASP A 166 3.77 -7.33 4.17
N MET A 167 4.68 -6.45 3.75
CA MET A 167 5.85 -6.03 4.51
C MET A 167 5.90 -4.51 4.57
N ALA A 168 5.81 -3.93 5.76
CA ALA A 168 5.69 -2.48 5.96
C ALA A 168 6.99 -1.84 6.44
N ASN A 169 7.08 -0.51 6.27
CA ASN A 169 8.19 0.33 6.68
C ASN A 169 9.50 -0.02 5.94
N PRO A 170 9.56 0.25 4.63
CA PRO A 170 10.69 -0.09 3.80
C PRO A 170 12.00 0.52 4.34
N SER A 171 13.04 -0.28 4.36
CA SER A 171 14.41 0.05 4.68
C SER A 171 15.32 -0.86 3.85
N ILE A 172 16.60 -0.53 3.77
CA ILE A 172 17.58 -1.40 3.07
C ILE A 172 17.53 -2.83 3.62
N ASP A 173 17.48 -2.99 4.94
CA ASP A 173 17.48 -4.32 5.54
C ASP A 173 16.16 -5.07 5.31
N LEU A 174 15.02 -4.37 5.37
CA LEU A 174 13.73 -4.99 5.03
C LEU A 174 13.69 -5.41 3.56
N MET A 175 14.23 -4.60 2.64
CA MET A 175 14.30 -4.94 1.22
C MET A 175 15.19 -6.17 0.98
N ARG A 176 16.33 -6.28 1.69
CA ARG A 176 17.18 -7.51 1.68
C ARG A 176 16.39 -8.72 2.19
N GLY A 177 15.68 -8.58 3.31
CA GLY A 177 14.83 -9.64 3.84
C GLY A 177 13.71 -10.04 2.87
N ALA A 178 13.08 -9.08 2.19
CA ALA A 178 12.06 -9.33 1.19
C ALA A 178 12.61 -10.07 -0.04
N LEU A 179 13.85 -9.75 -0.47
CA LEU A 179 14.53 -10.46 -1.54
C LEU A 179 14.79 -11.93 -1.17
N LEU A 180 15.26 -12.20 0.04
CA LEU A 180 15.42 -13.58 0.55
C LEU A 180 14.11 -14.37 0.51
N VAL A 181 12.97 -13.74 0.81
CA VAL A 181 11.65 -14.38 0.72
C VAL A 181 11.28 -14.65 -0.73
N ALA A 182 11.46 -13.66 -1.61
CA ALA A 182 11.12 -13.78 -3.03
C ALA A 182 11.94 -14.88 -3.74
N ASP A 183 13.23 -14.99 -3.40
CA ASP A 183 14.13 -16.06 -3.88
C ASP A 183 13.70 -17.44 -3.37
N ALA A 184 13.37 -17.55 -2.08
CA ALA A 184 13.10 -18.84 -1.44
C ALA A 184 11.69 -19.37 -1.74
N VAL A 185 10.70 -18.50 -1.99
CA VAL A 185 9.30 -18.86 -2.25
C VAL A 185 8.77 -18.03 -3.44
N PRO A 186 9.24 -18.32 -4.68
CA PRO A 186 8.96 -17.48 -5.86
C PRO A 186 7.48 -17.37 -6.24
N ASN A 187 6.64 -18.29 -5.81
CA ASN A 187 5.20 -18.26 -6.03
C ASN A 187 4.41 -17.50 -4.94
N LEU A 188 5.05 -17.04 -3.86
CA LEU A 188 4.42 -16.20 -2.85
C LEU A 188 4.25 -14.77 -3.39
N ARG A 189 3.04 -14.21 -3.27
CA ARG A 189 2.83 -12.77 -3.54
C ARG A 189 3.35 -11.96 -2.36
N VAL A 190 4.47 -11.25 -2.58
CA VAL A 190 5.06 -10.33 -1.59
C VAL A 190 4.69 -8.91 -1.95
N VAL A 191 4.17 -8.16 -0.99
CA VAL A 191 3.76 -6.77 -1.16
C VAL A 191 4.60 -5.88 -0.24
N MET A 192 5.37 -4.96 -0.81
CA MET A 192 6.08 -3.95 -0.03
C MET A 192 5.22 -2.70 0.13
N ASP A 193 4.85 -2.42 1.38
CA ASP A 193 4.05 -1.25 1.71
C ASP A 193 4.88 0.04 1.67
N HIS A 194 4.26 1.14 1.24
CA HIS A 194 4.78 2.51 1.39
C HIS A 194 6.17 2.76 0.76
N MET A 195 6.48 2.14 -0.37
CA MET A 195 7.79 2.32 -1.04
C MET A 195 8.19 3.78 -1.29
N PRO A 196 7.28 4.72 -1.66
CA PRO A 196 7.64 6.13 -1.83
C PRO A 196 8.11 6.83 -0.56
N GLN A 197 7.73 6.32 0.63
CA GLN A 197 8.12 6.90 1.91
C GLN A 197 9.62 6.73 2.18
N PHE A 198 10.22 5.67 1.66
CA PHE A 198 11.63 5.39 1.94
C PHE A 198 12.56 6.25 1.07
N ASP A 199 13.35 7.08 1.74
CA ASP A 199 14.37 7.94 1.17
C ASP A 199 15.73 7.50 1.73
N PRO A 200 16.51 6.67 1.01
CA PRO A 200 17.79 6.17 1.52
C PRO A 200 18.80 7.30 1.72
N ALA A 201 19.69 7.15 2.69
CA ALA A 201 20.83 8.04 2.84
C ALA A 201 21.71 8.01 1.57
N PRO A 202 22.45 9.09 1.22
CA PRO A 202 23.24 9.14 0.01
C PRO A 202 24.21 7.96 -0.14
N GLU A 203 24.83 7.53 0.96
CA GLU A 203 25.73 6.37 1.02
C GLU A 203 25.01 5.04 0.76
N ALA A 204 23.71 4.95 1.02
CA ALA A 204 22.90 3.76 0.81
C ALA A 204 22.16 3.77 -0.54
N GLN A 205 22.29 4.84 -1.34
CA GLN A 205 21.56 4.99 -2.61
C GLN A 205 21.90 3.87 -3.60
N GLY A 206 23.17 3.46 -3.69
CA GLY A 206 23.59 2.36 -4.57
C GLY A 206 22.96 1.01 -4.18
N ASP A 207 22.92 0.72 -2.88
CA ASP A 207 22.24 -0.48 -2.37
C ASP A 207 20.73 -0.45 -2.66
N TYR A 208 20.09 0.70 -2.45
CA TYR A 208 18.68 0.87 -2.76
C TYR A 208 18.38 0.63 -4.24
N ASP A 209 19.20 1.17 -5.14
CA ASP A 209 19.03 1.04 -6.58
C ASP A 209 19.18 -0.40 -7.04
N ARG A 210 20.16 -1.10 -6.51
CA ARG A 210 20.38 -2.52 -6.75
C ARG A 210 19.20 -3.35 -6.24
N LEU A 211 18.76 -3.14 -5.00
CA LEU A 211 17.64 -3.87 -4.41
C LEU A 211 16.32 -3.64 -5.16
N ILE A 212 16.04 -2.42 -5.61
CA ILE A 212 14.87 -2.14 -6.47
C ILE A 212 14.92 -2.99 -7.74
N THR A 213 16.09 -3.09 -8.38
CA THR A 213 16.26 -3.88 -9.61
C THR A 213 16.08 -5.36 -9.35
N GLU A 214 16.69 -5.90 -8.29
CA GLU A 214 16.61 -7.31 -7.91
C GLU A 214 15.17 -7.69 -7.52
N LEU A 215 14.50 -6.92 -6.67
CA LEU A 215 13.10 -7.14 -6.28
C LEU A 215 12.15 -7.04 -7.48
N ALA A 216 12.39 -6.10 -8.39
CA ALA A 216 11.58 -5.94 -9.59
C ALA A 216 11.74 -7.10 -10.59
N ALA A 217 12.81 -7.88 -10.52
CA ALA A 217 13.00 -9.08 -11.33
C ALA A 217 12.05 -10.23 -10.90
N HIS A 218 11.52 -10.20 -9.67
CA HIS A 218 10.55 -11.19 -9.20
C HIS A 218 9.13 -10.86 -9.66
N PRO A 219 8.46 -11.70 -10.45
CA PRO A 219 7.14 -11.41 -11.03
C PRO A 219 6.04 -11.31 -9.96
N ASN A 220 6.20 -11.97 -8.82
CA ASN A 220 5.27 -11.96 -7.69
C ASN A 220 5.63 -10.95 -6.59
N PHE A 221 6.49 -9.98 -6.90
CA PHE A 221 6.79 -8.87 -6.00
C PHE A 221 6.04 -7.61 -6.43
N PHE A 222 5.29 -7.04 -5.49
CA PHE A 222 4.38 -5.91 -5.70
C PHE A 222 4.71 -4.77 -4.74
N VAL A 223 4.35 -3.53 -5.10
CA VAL A 223 4.60 -2.37 -4.25
C VAL A 223 3.37 -1.48 -4.12
N LYS A 224 3.13 -0.98 -2.91
CA LYS A 224 2.15 0.08 -2.68
C LYS A 224 2.83 1.44 -2.85
N LEU A 225 2.38 2.20 -3.84
CA LEU A 225 2.73 3.61 -3.97
C LEU A 225 1.81 4.42 -3.06
N SER A 226 1.94 4.20 -1.78
CA SER A 226 1.19 4.80 -0.66
C SER A 226 2.13 5.64 0.21
N GLN A 227 1.59 6.49 1.06
CA GLN A 227 2.36 7.49 1.82
C GLN A 227 3.30 8.33 0.93
N VAL A 228 2.84 8.69 -0.25
CA VAL A 228 3.62 9.52 -1.18
C VAL A 228 3.89 10.88 -0.57
N ILE A 229 2.86 11.49 0.03
CA ILE A 229 3.00 12.73 0.78
C ILE A 229 3.54 12.40 2.18
N HIS A 230 4.83 12.68 2.38
CA HIS A 230 5.52 12.43 3.64
C HIS A 230 6.61 13.51 3.86
N PRO A 231 7.03 13.72 5.12
CA PRO A 231 8.14 14.61 5.40
C PRO A 231 9.44 14.09 4.76
N ASP A 232 10.23 15.00 4.20
CA ASP A 232 11.60 14.72 3.79
C ASP A 232 12.52 14.56 5.03
N ARG A 233 13.83 14.42 4.82
CA ARG A 233 14.81 14.28 5.90
C ARG A 233 14.92 15.50 6.81
N GLN A 234 14.48 16.66 6.33
CA GLN A 234 14.42 17.92 7.09
C GLN A 234 13.07 18.10 7.80
N GLY A 235 12.14 17.17 7.64
CA GLY A 235 10.79 17.22 8.21
C GLY A 235 9.80 18.07 7.41
N VAL A 236 10.16 18.47 6.18
CA VAL A 236 9.32 19.31 5.32
C VAL A 236 8.43 18.44 4.43
N ILE A 237 7.15 18.75 4.40
CA ILE A 237 6.18 18.12 3.48
C ILE A 237 6.02 19.03 2.26
N ALA A 238 6.43 18.55 1.10
CA ALA A 238 6.22 19.28 -0.15
C ALA A 238 4.74 19.22 -0.57
N PRO A 239 4.13 20.35 -1.00
CA PRO A 239 2.71 20.38 -1.35
C PRO A 239 2.43 19.80 -2.75
N ASP A 240 3.42 19.76 -3.64
CA ASP A 240 3.21 19.53 -5.05
C ASP A 240 3.71 18.18 -5.55
N LEU A 241 3.02 17.63 -6.54
CA LEU A 241 3.40 16.39 -7.24
C LEU A 241 4.84 16.44 -7.79
N ALA A 242 5.34 17.61 -8.18
CA ALA A 242 6.68 17.77 -8.74
C ALA A 242 7.77 17.20 -7.82
N ALA A 243 7.62 17.37 -6.51
CA ALA A 243 8.57 16.85 -5.52
C ALA A 243 8.64 15.32 -5.45
N TYR A 244 7.56 14.64 -5.83
CA TYR A 244 7.44 13.18 -5.71
C TYR A 244 7.57 12.47 -7.06
N ARG A 245 7.45 13.19 -8.18
CA ARG A 245 7.35 12.62 -9.53
C ARG A 245 8.53 11.72 -9.87
N ALA A 246 9.76 12.18 -9.67
CA ALA A 246 10.94 11.39 -10.00
C ALA A 246 10.97 10.02 -9.29
N ARG A 247 10.58 9.99 -8.03
CA ARG A 247 10.50 8.74 -7.24
C ARG A 247 9.37 7.84 -7.74
N LEU A 248 8.20 8.40 -8.03
CA LEU A 248 7.07 7.65 -8.59
C LEU A 248 7.42 7.07 -9.96
N ASP A 249 8.04 7.86 -10.84
CA ASP A 249 8.46 7.41 -12.17
C ASP A 249 9.48 6.27 -12.07
N ARG A 250 10.45 6.37 -11.15
CA ARG A 250 11.43 5.32 -10.91
C ARG A 250 10.80 4.01 -10.45
N LEU A 251 9.93 4.06 -9.44
CA LEU A 251 9.25 2.87 -8.94
C LEU A 251 8.31 2.26 -9.98
N THR A 252 7.57 3.10 -10.71
CA THR A 252 6.67 2.63 -11.77
C THR A 252 7.45 2.03 -12.95
N ALA A 253 8.62 2.59 -13.29
CA ALA A 253 9.48 2.04 -14.33
C ALA A 253 10.07 0.68 -13.93
N ALA A 254 10.51 0.53 -12.67
CA ALA A 254 11.10 -0.71 -12.17
C ALA A 254 10.06 -1.84 -12.06
N PHE A 255 8.94 -1.60 -11.38
CA PHE A 255 7.94 -2.65 -11.12
C PHE A 255 6.91 -2.80 -12.25
N GLY A 256 6.84 -1.85 -13.18
CA GLY A 256 5.84 -1.86 -14.24
C GLY A 256 4.43 -1.48 -13.76
N GLU A 257 3.51 -1.38 -14.72
CA GLU A 257 2.15 -0.90 -14.45
C GLU A 257 1.24 -1.95 -13.75
N ASP A 258 1.61 -3.22 -13.79
CA ASP A 258 0.81 -4.34 -13.26
C ASP A 258 1.15 -4.68 -11.80
N ARG A 259 2.19 -4.06 -11.23
CA ARG A 259 2.68 -4.42 -9.89
C ARG A 259 2.71 -3.26 -8.89
N VAL A 260 2.06 -2.15 -9.23
CA VAL A 260 1.92 -0.97 -8.35
C VAL A 260 0.45 -0.74 -8.00
N MET A 261 0.16 -0.34 -6.76
CA MET A 261 -1.21 -0.12 -6.31
C MET A 261 -1.35 1.04 -5.33
N PHE A 262 -2.57 1.58 -5.23
CA PHE A 262 -2.94 2.65 -4.31
C PHE A 262 -3.13 2.13 -2.88
N GLY A 263 -2.77 2.96 -1.89
CA GLY A 263 -3.11 2.79 -0.49
C GLY A 263 -3.07 4.16 0.21
N SER A 264 -4.06 4.45 1.04
CA SER A 264 -4.11 5.70 1.80
C SER A 264 -3.20 5.70 3.02
N ASN A 265 -3.02 4.53 3.62
CA ASN A 265 -2.41 4.35 4.94
C ASN A 265 -3.09 5.19 6.05
N TRP A 266 -4.41 5.41 5.93
CA TRP A 266 -5.17 6.04 7.01
C TRP A 266 -5.28 5.10 8.21
N PRO A 267 -5.16 5.56 9.46
CA PRO A 267 -4.99 6.96 9.89
C PRO A 267 -3.53 7.41 10.06
N GLU A 268 -2.54 6.61 9.72
CA GLU A 268 -1.11 6.95 9.86
C GLU A 268 -0.69 8.24 9.14
N THR A 269 -1.44 8.61 8.10
CA THR A 269 -1.21 9.85 7.33
C THR A 269 -1.86 11.08 7.93
N VAL A 270 -2.68 10.93 8.97
CA VAL A 270 -3.29 12.09 9.66
C VAL A 270 -2.20 13.03 10.19
N GLY A 271 -2.36 14.33 9.93
CA GLY A 271 -1.35 15.36 10.23
C GLY A 271 -0.27 15.52 9.15
N LYS A 272 -0.20 14.63 8.15
CA LYS A 272 0.71 14.71 6.99
C LYS A 272 -0.06 15.01 5.71
N ALA A 273 -1.09 14.21 5.44
CA ALA A 273 -1.97 14.35 4.29
C ALA A 273 -3.35 13.76 4.58
N THR A 274 -4.39 14.33 3.99
CA THR A 274 -5.73 13.73 3.97
C THR A 274 -5.81 12.65 2.88
N ILE A 275 -6.80 11.75 2.97
CA ILE A 275 -7.13 10.79 1.91
C ILE A 275 -7.37 11.53 0.58
N ALA A 276 -8.14 12.62 0.62
CA ALA A 276 -8.44 13.42 -0.57
C ALA A 276 -7.19 14.02 -1.23
N GLN A 277 -6.23 14.51 -0.44
CA GLN A 277 -4.95 15.01 -0.96
C GLN A 277 -4.12 13.88 -1.59
N SER A 278 -4.04 12.72 -0.95
CA SER A 278 -3.32 11.55 -1.49
C SER A 278 -3.93 11.07 -2.80
N VAL A 279 -5.27 10.99 -2.88
CA VAL A 279 -5.98 10.64 -4.12
C VAL A 279 -5.76 11.69 -5.20
N SER A 280 -5.90 12.98 -4.86
CA SER A 280 -5.72 14.08 -5.83
C SER A 280 -4.31 14.09 -6.42
N LEU A 281 -3.28 13.91 -5.59
CA LEU A 281 -1.89 13.83 -6.02
C LEU A 281 -1.68 12.67 -7.01
N MET A 282 -2.20 11.48 -6.69
CA MET A 282 -2.04 10.32 -7.55
C MET A 282 -2.89 10.39 -8.82
N ARG A 283 -4.07 10.99 -8.78
CA ARG A 283 -4.83 11.33 -10.00
C ARG A 283 -4.06 12.29 -10.90
N GLY A 284 -3.41 13.28 -10.31
CA GLY A 284 -2.50 14.20 -11.03
C GLY A 284 -1.30 13.48 -11.65
N TYR A 285 -0.73 12.49 -10.95
CA TYR A 285 0.38 11.69 -11.48
C TYR A 285 -0.03 10.84 -12.69
N PHE A 286 -1.25 10.33 -12.72
CA PHE A 286 -1.78 9.52 -13.83
C PHE A 286 -2.54 10.32 -14.89
N ALA A 287 -2.66 11.65 -14.73
CA ALA A 287 -3.47 12.48 -15.64
C ALA A 287 -2.93 12.50 -17.10
N ASP A 288 -1.62 12.42 -17.26
CA ASP A 288 -0.91 12.37 -18.56
C ASP A 288 -0.65 10.96 -19.07
N LYS A 289 -1.13 9.93 -18.37
CA LYS A 289 -0.92 8.51 -18.71
C LYS A 289 -2.17 7.87 -19.29
N PRO A 290 -2.06 6.81 -20.09
CA PRO A 290 -3.22 6.07 -20.59
C PRO A 290 -4.16 5.66 -19.45
N LYS A 291 -5.49 5.80 -19.66
CA LYS A 291 -6.53 5.48 -18.67
C LYS A 291 -6.34 4.09 -18.06
N GLY A 292 -5.97 3.09 -18.87
CA GLY A 292 -5.74 1.72 -18.39
C GLY A 292 -4.65 1.62 -17.31
N ARG A 293 -3.61 2.48 -17.36
CA ARG A 293 -2.58 2.51 -16.30
C ARG A 293 -3.14 3.03 -14.99
N ALA A 294 -3.96 4.06 -15.03
CA ALA A 294 -4.64 4.56 -13.84
C ALA A 294 -5.62 3.52 -13.26
N GLU A 295 -6.40 2.83 -14.10
CA GLU A 295 -7.28 1.74 -13.65
C GLU A 295 -6.50 0.60 -13.00
N LYS A 296 -5.37 0.18 -13.57
CA LYS A 296 -4.47 -0.82 -12.96
C LYS A 296 -4.05 -0.39 -11.56
N TYR A 297 -3.52 0.82 -11.42
CA TYR A 297 -3.06 1.36 -10.15
C TYR A 297 -4.19 1.52 -9.12
N PHE A 298 -5.34 2.08 -9.52
CA PHE A 298 -6.40 2.40 -8.58
C PHE A 298 -7.24 1.18 -8.15
N TRP A 299 -7.31 0.11 -8.95
CA TRP A 299 -8.11 -1.04 -8.54
C TRP A 299 -7.72 -2.40 -9.17
N ARG A 300 -7.36 -2.49 -10.47
CA ARG A 300 -7.20 -3.79 -11.15
C ARG A 300 -6.09 -4.63 -10.51
N ASN A 301 -4.95 -4.01 -10.19
CA ASN A 301 -3.83 -4.70 -9.57
C ASN A 301 -4.20 -5.21 -8.18
N SER A 302 -4.97 -4.45 -7.39
CA SER A 302 -5.44 -4.91 -6.09
C SER A 302 -6.30 -6.17 -6.19
N LEU A 303 -7.14 -6.26 -7.23
CA LEU A 303 -7.95 -7.46 -7.50
C LEU A 303 -7.06 -8.67 -7.85
N ALA A 304 -6.07 -8.48 -8.72
CA ALA A 304 -5.13 -9.53 -9.11
C ALA A 304 -4.29 -10.04 -7.94
N ILE A 305 -3.85 -9.13 -7.04
CA ILE A 305 -2.93 -9.44 -5.94
C ILE A 305 -3.67 -10.02 -4.75
N TYR A 306 -4.75 -9.39 -4.30
CA TYR A 306 -5.48 -9.80 -3.09
C TYR A 306 -6.69 -10.71 -3.38
N LYS A 307 -7.09 -10.84 -4.66
CA LYS A 307 -8.21 -11.70 -5.08
C LYS A 307 -9.49 -11.45 -4.28
N TRP A 308 -9.74 -10.18 -3.95
CA TRP A 308 -10.94 -9.77 -3.23
C TRP A 308 -12.19 -9.98 -4.10
N ARG A 309 -13.33 -10.06 -3.46
CA ARG A 309 -14.63 -10.24 -4.14
C ARG A 309 -15.47 -8.98 -3.95
N LYS A 310 -16.24 -8.64 -4.99
CA LYS A 310 -17.20 -7.54 -4.95
C LYS A 310 -18.27 -7.80 -3.89
N ARG A 311 -18.53 -6.78 -3.06
CA ARG A 311 -19.51 -6.80 -1.98
C ARG A 311 -20.57 -5.72 -2.11
N ALA A 312 -20.35 -4.68 -2.94
CA ALA A 312 -21.28 -3.59 -3.20
C ALA A 312 -21.35 -3.25 -4.70
N ALA A 313 -22.48 -2.73 -5.16
CA ALA A 313 -22.74 -2.44 -6.57
C ALA A 313 -21.74 -1.45 -7.19
N GLY A 314 -21.26 -0.46 -6.40
CA GLY A 314 -20.30 0.55 -6.85
C GLY A 314 -18.86 0.07 -7.01
N GLN A 315 -18.54 -1.15 -6.55
CA GLN A 315 -17.20 -1.71 -6.67
C GLN A 315 -16.98 -2.25 -8.10
N PRO A 316 -15.75 -2.12 -8.65
CA PRO A 316 -15.39 -2.66 -9.96
C PRO A 316 -15.20 -4.18 -9.92
N GLY A 317 -15.18 -4.83 -11.06
CA GLY A 317 -14.92 -6.28 -11.19
C GLY A 317 -16.12 -7.06 -11.66
#